data_be9ec7e2a25510626c7e1995b2846a76
#
_entry.id   be9ec7e2a25510626c7e1995b2846a76
#
_cell.length_a   1.000
_cell.length_b   1.000
_cell.length_c   1.000
_cell.angle_alpha   90.00
_cell.angle_beta   90.00
_cell.angle_gamma   90.00
#
_symmetry.space_group_name_H-M   'P 1'
#
loop_
_entity.id
_entity.type
_entity.pdbx_description
1 polymer ?
#
loop_
_entity_poly.entity_id
_entity_poly.type
_entity_poly.pdbx_seq_one_letter_code
_entity_poly.pdbx_strand_id
1 'polypeptide(L)'
;MTTQPARASARATDDPGLSITDFLSDGGFVQLCATLSTLLDAPVRLLDAQGREILPGDDASATWRIAETSPDAAALAAERAFTVPMRAHGRVIGWVHVGRSPATEGPLAAVIEQAVALVVDVADQVCDRELELRARLRELSATQRLSALLAAAQSEDEVLGIALDSAIELLGLWAGSLVLFVDAGSQGLAPEERDVEHRVSRNLSDSWLANPLPLSIDREFDKRALAGEVVAVADLQRDPRVQLKERTKAEGLASALHAGMIFNGKPLGVIRLYGSRVRQFTPAEHRVLRTIAHQASVAIGQARLLRMQREERRLQRQLRLASDVQRRMLPKSPPRNDRLDLGASWEPSLELSGDFFDFIELDTDVRKPGERRIGIVVGDVVGKGVAAALLMSHVRASLLAHVSRDPAPAAVLAAVNNDLCRDSLPNEFVTLWYAVVDPVSLELVYASAGHDPPLLLRPVVDGVPPENTEIAGADARSMRSSGMLAGVLPNQVFGEERVPLLGGDTLVMFTDGMTDARNFEGERYGRPRLTQSVYDTVSRDPDISAASLVKEIVWCVRRFAGLSRMTDDQTIVALRVLP
;
A
#
# COMPACT_ATOMS: atom_id res chain seq x y z
N MET A 1 -39.21 13.56 19.08
CA MET A 1 -40.16 13.84 17.96
C MET A 1 -39.42 13.47 16.69
N THR A 2 -39.50 12.23 16.29
CA THR A 2 -38.82 11.64 15.14
C THR A 2 -39.87 11.37 14.07
N THR A 3 -39.80 12.17 13.00
CA THR A 3 -40.63 12.01 11.82
C THR A 3 -40.18 10.76 11.04
N GLN A 4 -41.05 9.75 11.01
CA GLN A 4 -40.93 8.62 10.06
C GLN A 4 -41.01 9.14 8.62
N PRO A 5 -40.15 8.72 7.70
CA PRO A 5 -40.35 8.95 6.29
C PRO A 5 -41.47 8.05 5.77
N ALA A 6 -42.37 8.67 5.01
CA ALA A 6 -43.51 8.04 4.37
C ALA A 6 -43.11 6.83 3.52
N ARG A 7 -43.82 5.71 3.70
CA ARG A 7 -43.76 4.52 2.85
C ARG A 7 -44.08 4.93 1.41
N ALA A 8 -43.07 5.02 0.55
CA ALA A 8 -43.25 5.05 -0.88
C ALA A 8 -43.81 3.69 -1.32
N SER A 9 -45.07 3.66 -1.74
CA SER A 9 -45.69 2.50 -2.38
C SER A 9 -44.89 2.17 -3.64
N ALA A 10 -44.25 1.00 -3.67
CA ALA A 10 -43.66 0.47 -4.89
C ALA A 10 -44.77 0.29 -5.95
N ARG A 11 -44.84 1.20 -6.90
CA ARG A 11 -45.55 0.96 -8.15
C ARG A 11 -44.80 -0.17 -8.86
N ALA A 12 -45.53 -1.26 -9.13
CA ALA A 12 -45.15 -2.22 -10.14
C ALA A 12 -44.87 -1.41 -11.42
N THR A 13 -43.67 -1.42 -11.91
CA THR A 13 -43.35 -0.93 -13.24
C THR A 13 -43.97 -1.89 -14.22
N ASP A 14 -45.20 -1.58 -14.68
CA ASP A 14 -45.66 -1.94 -16.00
C ASP A 14 -44.62 -1.28 -16.94
N ASP A 15 -43.78 -2.11 -17.54
CA ASP A 15 -42.89 -1.73 -18.62
C ASP A 15 -43.83 -1.17 -19.73
N PRO A 16 -43.81 0.15 -20.04
CA PRO A 16 -44.67 0.69 -21.08
C PRO A 16 -44.31 -0.05 -22.34
N GLY A 17 -45.21 -0.88 -22.87
CA GLY A 17 -44.96 -1.78 -23.97
C GLY A 17 -44.25 -1.04 -25.09
N LEU A 18 -43.14 -1.61 -25.56
CA LEU A 18 -42.36 -1.08 -26.68
C LEU A 18 -43.28 -0.69 -27.80
N SER A 19 -43.17 0.54 -28.29
CA SER A 19 -43.90 1.09 -29.41
C SER A 19 -42.97 1.36 -30.58
N ILE A 20 -43.50 1.30 -31.79
CA ILE A 20 -42.73 1.68 -32.99
C ILE A 20 -42.21 3.12 -32.89
N THR A 21 -42.87 3.98 -32.13
CA THR A 21 -42.47 5.37 -31.89
C THR A 21 -41.11 5.47 -31.16
N ASP A 22 -40.71 4.44 -30.44
CA ASP A 22 -39.39 4.38 -29.75
C ASP A 22 -38.21 4.27 -30.74
N PHE A 23 -38.49 3.91 -32.00
CA PHE A 23 -37.51 3.69 -33.07
C PHE A 23 -37.61 4.73 -34.22
N LEU A 24 -38.47 5.74 -34.10
CA LEU A 24 -38.69 6.75 -35.14
C LEU A 24 -37.85 8.01 -34.97
N SER A 25 -36.74 7.94 -34.23
CA SER A 25 -35.93 9.10 -33.86
C SER A 25 -35.35 9.89 -35.05
N ASP A 26 -35.20 9.25 -36.21
CA ASP A 26 -34.58 9.85 -37.41
C ASP A 26 -35.55 9.95 -38.63
N GLY A 27 -36.79 9.56 -38.49
CA GLY A 27 -37.79 9.56 -39.56
C GLY A 27 -37.57 8.52 -40.65
N GLY A 28 -36.58 7.64 -40.53
CA GLY A 28 -36.17 6.67 -41.54
C GLY A 28 -37.31 5.73 -41.96
N PHE A 29 -38.12 5.26 -41.03
CA PHE A 29 -39.29 4.39 -41.33
C PHE A 29 -40.38 5.11 -42.05
N VAL A 30 -40.65 6.39 -41.73
CA VAL A 30 -41.68 7.20 -42.41
C VAL A 30 -41.21 7.48 -43.84
N GLN A 31 -39.94 7.77 -44.04
CA GLN A 31 -39.34 7.97 -45.35
C GLN A 31 -39.32 6.69 -46.18
N LEU A 32 -39.11 5.54 -45.55
CA LEU A 32 -39.18 4.21 -46.18
C LEU A 32 -40.61 3.94 -46.69
N CYS A 33 -41.64 4.20 -45.88
CA CYS A 33 -43.06 4.07 -46.29
C CYS A 33 -43.40 5.01 -47.45
N ALA A 34 -42.94 6.26 -47.43
CA ALA A 34 -43.11 7.20 -48.53
C ALA A 34 -42.45 6.73 -49.82
N THR A 35 -41.25 6.19 -49.74
CA THR A 35 -40.53 5.61 -50.88
C THR A 35 -41.26 4.39 -51.46
N LEU A 36 -41.67 3.47 -50.57
CA LEU A 36 -42.48 2.31 -50.97
C LEU A 36 -43.80 2.71 -51.59
N SER A 37 -44.48 3.73 -51.07
CA SER A 37 -45.70 4.26 -51.64
C SER A 37 -45.51 4.76 -53.07
N THR A 38 -44.42 5.46 -53.32
CA THR A 38 -44.06 5.95 -54.67
C THR A 38 -43.74 4.81 -55.63
N LEU A 39 -42.97 3.80 -55.16
CA LEU A 39 -42.56 2.65 -55.98
C LEU A 39 -43.72 1.72 -56.35
N LEU A 40 -44.67 1.55 -55.44
CA LEU A 40 -45.81 0.63 -55.60
C LEU A 40 -47.03 1.30 -56.21
N ASP A 41 -47.01 2.62 -56.42
CA ASP A 41 -48.16 3.43 -56.78
C ASP A 41 -49.36 3.08 -55.90
N ALA A 42 -49.14 2.90 -54.61
CA ALA A 42 -50.08 2.46 -53.60
C ALA A 42 -49.86 3.18 -52.29
N PRO A 43 -50.92 3.52 -51.51
CA PRO A 43 -50.72 4.10 -50.19
C PRO A 43 -50.03 3.09 -49.25
N VAL A 44 -48.86 3.44 -48.70
CA VAL A 44 -48.17 2.67 -47.66
C VAL A 44 -48.24 3.49 -46.37
N ARG A 45 -48.85 2.92 -45.34
CA ARG A 45 -49.11 3.57 -44.06
C ARG A 45 -48.41 2.81 -42.94
N LEU A 46 -47.80 3.55 -42.01
CA LEU A 46 -47.24 2.99 -40.80
C LEU A 46 -48.23 3.19 -39.64
N LEU A 47 -48.56 2.11 -38.95
CA LEU A 47 -49.50 2.13 -37.83
C LEU A 47 -48.77 1.71 -36.55
N ASP A 48 -49.15 2.30 -35.42
CA ASP A 48 -48.68 1.84 -34.11
C ASP A 48 -49.33 0.51 -33.68
N ALA A 49 -48.97 -0.02 -32.53
CA ALA A 49 -49.54 -1.27 -32.01
C ALA A 49 -51.05 -1.16 -31.73
N GLN A 50 -51.59 0.05 -31.60
CA GLN A 50 -53.01 0.36 -31.39
C GLN A 50 -53.75 0.64 -32.71
N GLY A 51 -53.08 0.58 -33.86
CA GLY A 51 -53.64 0.82 -35.18
C GLY A 51 -53.81 2.29 -35.54
N ARG A 52 -53.17 3.21 -34.80
CA ARG A 52 -53.18 4.65 -35.12
C ARG A 52 -52.10 4.94 -36.15
N GLU A 53 -52.41 5.79 -37.11
CA GLU A 53 -51.46 6.13 -38.19
C GLU A 53 -50.35 7.05 -37.70
N ILE A 54 -49.13 6.74 -38.12
CA ILE A 54 -47.94 7.55 -37.87
C ILE A 54 -47.66 8.37 -39.12
N LEU A 55 -47.75 9.68 -38.97
CA LEU A 55 -47.65 10.67 -40.06
C LEU A 55 -46.31 11.41 -39.97
N PRO A 56 -45.79 11.97 -41.08
CA PRO A 56 -44.70 12.92 -41.05
C PRO A 56 -45.02 14.12 -40.15
N GLY A 57 -44.04 14.64 -39.43
CA GLY A 57 -44.20 15.83 -38.60
C GLY A 57 -44.42 17.10 -39.43
N ASP A 58 -45.15 18.07 -38.88
CA ASP A 58 -45.47 19.34 -39.54
C ASP A 58 -44.33 20.39 -39.35
N ASP A 59 -43.44 20.20 -38.38
CA ASP A 59 -42.35 21.10 -38.04
C ASP A 59 -40.96 20.51 -38.37
N ALA A 60 -40.00 21.38 -38.66
CA ALA A 60 -38.62 21.02 -38.97
C ALA A 60 -37.89 20.28 -37.81
N SER A 61 -38.47 20.25 -36.61
CA SER A 61 -37.95 19.57 -35.42
C SER A 61 -38.62 18.23 -35.13
N ALA A 62 -39.81 17.93 -35.67
CA ALA A 62 -40.53 16.68 -35.44
C ALA A 62 -40.54 15.86 -36.74
N THR A 63 -39.93 14.70 -36.71
CA THR A 63 -39.83 13.78 -37.85
C THR A 63 -41.10 12.96 -38.07
N TRP A 64 -42.01 12.88 -37.07
CA TRP A 64 -43.26 12.14 -37.12
C TRP A 64 -44.25 12.62 -36.03
N ARG A 65 -45.57 12.30 -36.24
CA ARG A 65 -46.66 12.48 -35.27
C ARG A 65 -47.63 11.31 -35.35
N ILE A 66 -48.31 11.02 -34.25
CA ILE A 66 -49.39 10.02 -34.21
C ILE A 66 -50.68 10.75 -34.53
N ALA A 67 -51.50 10.20 -35.44
CA ALA A 67 -52.82 10.74 -35.75
C ALA A 67 -53.73 10.75 -34.51
N GLU A 68 -54.46 11.82 -34.28
CA GLU A 68 -55.36 11.95 -33.13
C GLU A 68 -56.52 10.94 -33.18
N THR A 69 -56.94 10.52 -34.37
CA THR A 69 -57.96 9.52 -34.59
C THR A 69 -57.39 8.32 -35.32
N SER A 70 -57.82 7.11 -34.92
CA SER A 70 -57.56 5.91 -35.73
C SER A 70 -58.33 6.00 -37.04
N PRO A 71 -57.74 5.61 -38.19
CA PRO A 71 -58.44 5.48 -39.42
C PRO A 71 -59.67 4.56 -39.25
N ASP A 72 -60.78 4.85 -39.95
CA ASP A 72 -61.94 3.95 -39.94
C ASP A 72 -61.47 2.54 -40.35
N ALA A 73 -61.63 1.57 -39.44
CA ALA A 73 -61.17 0.19 -39.65
C ALA A 73 -61.88 -0.43 -40.89
N ALA A 74 -63.10 0.02 -41.21
CA ALA A 74 -63.80 -0.43 -42.40
C ALA A 74 -63.20 0.18 -43.68
N ALA A 75 -62.81 1.46 -43.64
CA ALA A 75 -62.14 2.12 -44.76
C ALA A 75 -60.72 1.52 -45.00
N LEU A 76 -59.94 1.29 -43.95
CA LEU A 76 -58.66 0.60 -44.04
C LEU A 76 -58.81 -0.81 -44.61
N ALA A 77 -59.83 -1.58 -44.19
CA ALA A 77 -60.06 -2.93 -44.69
C ALA A 77 -60.51 -2.93 -46.19
N ALA A 78 -61.18 -1.91 -46.62
CA ALA A 78 -61.63 -1.75 -48.03
C ALA A 78 -60.47 -1.36 -48.96
N GLU A 79 -59.52 -0.56 -48.46
CA GLU A 79 -58.34 -0.08 -49.20
C GLU A 79 -57.12 -1.05 -49.11
N ARG A 80 -57.14 -2.06 -48.23
CA ARG A 80 -56.04 -2.93 -47.92
C ARG A 80 -55.80 -3.97 -49.00
N ALA A 81 -54.54 -4.05 -49.48
CA ALA A 81 -54.03 -5.21 -50.22
C ALA A 81 -53.49 -6.25 -49.24
N PHE A 82 -52.54 -5.83 -48.38
CA PHE A 82 -51.99 -6.67 -47.34
C PHE A 82 -51.43 -5.81 -46.17
N THR A 83 -51.08 -6.48 -45.05
CA THR A 83 -50.49 -5.83 -43.87
C THR A 83 -49.38 -6.71 -43.31
N VAL A 84 -48.23 -6.12 -42.99
CA VAL A 84 -47.07 -6.81 -42.44
C VAL A 84 -46.82 -6.30 -41.02
N PRO A 85 -46.75 -7.20 -40.00
CA PRO A 85 -46.43 -6.78 -38.63
C PRO A 85 -44.94 -6.46 -38.47
N MET A 86 -44.65 -5.34 -37.81
CA MET A 86 -43.32 -4.99 -37.34
C MET A 86 -43.10 -5.50 -35.91
N ARG A 87 -41.93 -6.06 -35.65
CA ARG A 87 -41.62 -6.70 -34.37
C ARG A 87 -40.34 -6.17 -33.79
N ALA A 88 -40.27 -6.17 -32.46
CA ALA A 88 -39.01 -6.06 -31.73
C ALA A 88 -39.00 -7.09 -30.60
N HIS A 89 -37.95 -7.86 -30.47
CA HIS A 89 -37.85 -9.01 -29.55
C HIS A 89 -39.08 -9.95 -29.65
N GLY A 90 -39.60 -10.18 -30.87
CA GLY A 90 -40.72 -11.04 -31.13
C GLY A 90 -42.10 -10.45 -30.78
N ARG A 91 -42.18 -9.26 -30.21
CA ARG A 91 -43.45 -8.54 -29.92
C ARG A 91 -43.79 -7.60 -31.05
N VAL A 92 -45.08 -7.55 -31.43
CA VAL A 92 -45.56 -6.59 -32.43
C VAL A 92 -45.53 -5.19 -31.85
N ILE A 93 -44.77 -4.29 -32.47
CA ILE A 93 -44.60 -2.89 -32.08
C ILE A 93 -45.35 -1.93 -33.00
N GLY A 94 -45.78 -2.40 -34.18
CA GLY A 94 -46.49 -1.65 -35.17
C GLY A 94 -46.83 -2.49 -36.41
N TRP A 95 -47.37 -1.85 -37.46
CA TRP A 95 -47.82 -2.50 -38.69
C TRP A 95 -47.47 -1.64 -39.90
N VAL A 96 -47.03 -2.26 -40.98
CA VAL A 96 -46.96 -1.64 -42.31
C VAL A 96 -48.18 -2.08 -43.10
N HIS A 97 -49.02 -1.13 -43.44
CA HIS A 97 -50.24 -1.33 -44.20
C HIS A 97 -50.02 -0.87 -45.64
N VAL A 98 -50.26 -1.76 -46.61
CA VAL A 98 -50.11 -1.48 -48.05
C VAL A 98 -51.52 -1.48 -48.69
N GLY A 99 -51.83 -0.40 -49.36
CA GLY A 99 -53.10 -0.24 -50.03
C GLY A 99 -53.16 -0.92 -51.41
N ARG A 100 -54.35 -0.94 -52.02
CA ARG A 100 -54.62 -1.53 -53.33
C ARG A 100 -54.11 -0.63 -54.45
N SER A 101 -53.48 -1.25 -55.45
CA SER A 101 -53.10 -0.62 -56.72
C SER A 101 -52.98 -1.68 -57.81
N PRO A 102 -52.90 -1.30 -59.09
CA PRO A 102 -52.65 -2.26 -60.15
C PRO A 102 -51.38 -3.13 -59.91
N ALA A 103 -50.35 -2.59 -59.22
CA ALA A 103 -49.18 -3.31 -58.87
C ALA A 103 -49.44 -4.32 -57.75
N THR A 104 -50.24 -3.96 -56.72
CA THR A 104 -50.50 -4.80 -55.53
C THR A 104 -51.61 -5.83 -55.73
N GLU A 105 -52.38 -5.73 -56.83
CA GLU A 105 -53.46 -6.67 -57.23
C GLU A 105 -53.09 -7.47 -58.52
N GLY A 106 -51.98 -7.17 -59.18
CA GLY A 106 -51.54 -7.77 -60.41
C GLY A 106 -50.80 -9.11 -60.23
N PRO A 107 -50.33 -9.67 -61.34
CA PRO A 107 -49.60 -10.99 -61.30
C PRO A 107 -48.38 -10.99 -60.45
N LEU A 108 -47.87 -9.83 -60.07
CA LEU A 108 -46.69 -9.70 -59.19
C LEU A 108 -47.05 -9.41 -57.71
N ALA A 109 -48.31 -9.43 -57.36
CA ALA A 109 -48.78 -9.12 -55.99
C ALA A 109 -48.08 -9.91 -54.89
N ALA A 110 -47.92 -11.22 -55.06
CA ALA A 110 -47.25 -12.10 -54.11
C ALA A 110 -45.75 -11.77 -53.98
N VAL A 111 -45.10 -11.34 -55.07
CA VAL A 111 -43.65 -10.95 -55.04
C VAL A 111 -43.52 -9.61 -54.31
N ILE A 112 -44.44 -8.71 -54.51
CA ILE A 112 -44.44 -7.40 -53.81
C ILE A 112 -44.67 -7.60 -52.31
N GLU A 113 -45.66 -8.41 -51.92
CA GLU A 113 -45.92 -8.74 -50.53
C GLU A 113 -44.68 -9.34 -49.86
N GLN A 114 -44.03 -10.29 -50.54
CA GLN A 114 -42.79 -10.93 -50.04
C GLN A 114 -41.62 -9.92 -49.95
N ALA A 115 -41.48 -9.00 -50.90
CA ALA A 115 -40.47 -7.96 -50.87
C ALA A 115 -40.69 -6.97 -49.72
N VAL A 116 -41.93 -6.55 -49.49
CA VAL A 116 -42.27 -5.68 -48.34
C VAL A 116 -42.05 -6.41 -47.02
N ALA A 117 -42.42 -7.69 -46.93
CA ALA A 117 -42.16 -8.50 -45.75
C ALA A 117 -40.64 -8.62 -45.44
N LEU A 118 -39.80 -8.79 -46.46
CA LEU A 118 -38.35 -8.81 -46.30
C LEU A 118 -37.81 -7.47 -45.81
N VAL A 119 -38.31 -6.35 -46.32
CA VAL A 119 -37.91 -5.01 -45.85
C VAL A 119 -38.31 -4.80 -44.37
N VAL A 120 -39.51 -5.26 -43.99
CA VAL A 120 -39.94 -5.21 -42.58
C VAL A 120 -39.11 -6.11 -41.71
N ASP A 121 -38.71 -7.31 -42.16
CA ASP A 121 -37.80 -8.19 -41.38
C ASP A 121 -36.43 -7.56 -41.15
N VAL A 122 -35.87 -6.86 -42.15
CA VAL A 122 -34.63 -6.07 -41.96
C VAL A 122 -34.84 -4.96 -40.95
N ALA A 123 -36.00 -4.27 -40.99
CA ALA A 123 -36.35 -3.24 -40.02
C ALA A 123 -36.45 -3.80 -38.59
N ASP A 124 -37.07 -4.97 -38.42
CA ASP A 124 -37.17 -5.67 -37.14
C ASP A 124 -35.78 -5.99 -36.57
N GLN A 125 -34.86 -6.47 -37.41
CA GLN A 125 -33.47 -6.73 -37.01
C GLN A 125 -32.71 -5.47 -36.58
N VAL A 126 -32.99 -4.32 -37.24
CA VAL A 126 -32.39 -3.02 -36.84
C VAL A 126 -32.94 -2.60 -35.49
N CYS A 127 -34.27 -2.72 -35.25
CA CYS A 127 -34.89 -2.41 -33.96
C CYS A 127 -34.28 -3.24 -32.82
N ASP A 128 -34.13 -4.54 -33.05
CA ASP A 128 -33.54 -5.44 -32.05
C ASP A 128 -32.09 -5.05 -31.70
N ARG A 129 -31.28 -4.72 -32.71
CA ARG A 129 -29.89 -4.25 -32.51
C ARG A 129 -29.82 -2.92 -31.78
N GLU A 130 -30.73 -1.99 -32.09
CA GLU A 130 -30.78 -0.69 -31.42
C GLU A 130 -31.14 -0.83 -29.93
N LEU A 131 -32.11 -1.68 -29.61
CA LEU A 131 -32.46 -1.99 -28.22
C LEU A 131 -31.29 -2.59 -27.47
N GLU A 132 -30.59 -3.54 -28.09
CA GLU A 132 -29.39 -4.14 -27.51
C GLU A 132 -28.30 -3.09 -27.28
N LEU A 133 -28.05 -2.20 -28.26
CA LEU A 133 -27.07 -1.14 -28.16
C LEU A 133 -27.44 -0.15 -27.05
N ARG A 134 -28.69 0.28 -26.97
CA ARG A 134 -29.19 1.18 -25.90
C ARG A 134 -29.02 0.54 -24.51
N ALA A 135 -29.31 -0.75 -24.39
CA ALA A 135 -29.09 -1.47 -23.14
C ALA A 135 -27.59 -1.51 -22.73
N ARG A 136 -26.70 -1.80 -23.68
CA ARG A 136 -25.26 -1.78 -23.45
C ARG A 136 -24.73 -0.39 -23.09
N LEU A 137 -25.23 0.66 -23.75
CA LEU A 137 -24.83 2.04 -23.43
C LEU A 137 -25.24 2.46 -22.00
N ARG A 138 -26.45 2.05 -21.57
CA ARG A 138 -26.91 2.29 -20.20
C ARG A 138 -26.03 1.55 -19.19
N GLU A 139 -25.69 0.29 -19.44
CA GLU A 139 -24.81 -0.51 -18.59
C GLU A 139 -23.41 0.12 -18.48
N LEU A 140 -22.82 0.54 -19.62
CA LEU A 140 -21.54 1.23 -19.65
C LEU A 140 -21.57 2.56 -18.88
N SER A 141 -22.59 3.37 -19.09
CA SER A 141 -22.74 4.66 -18.40
C SER A 141 -22.89 4.49 -16.89
N ALA A 142 -23.63 3.47 -16.44
CA ALA A 142 -23.77 3.14 -15.03
C ALA A 142 -22.43 2.68 -14.42
N THR A 143 -21.70 1.84 -15.16
CA THR A 143 -20.38 1.36 -14.76
C THR A 143 -19.35 2.49 -14.67
N GLN A 144 -19.34 3.42 -15.63
CA GLN A 144 -18.45 4.59 -15.60
C GLN A 144 -18.78 5.53 -14.43
N ARG A 145 -20.06 5.80 -14.16
CA ARG A 145 -20.47 6.61 -13.00
C ARG A 145 -20.03 5.97 -11.69
N LEU A 146 -20.23 4.66 -11.54
CA LEU A 146 -19.78 3.93 -10.38
C LEU A 146 -18.25 4.05 -10.21
N SER A 147 -17.49 3.81 -11.28
CA SER A 147 -16.02 3.95 -11.24
C SER A 147 -15.58 5.35 -10.81
N ALA A 148 -16.25 6.39 -11.32
CA ALA A 148 -15.93 7.78 -10.94
C ALA A 148 -16.25 8.06 -9.46
N LEU A 149 -17.37 7.57 -8.95
CA LEU A 149 -17.74 7.71 -7.54
C LEU A 149 -16.76 6.97 -6.63
N LEU A 150 -16.40 5.73 -6.97
CA LEU A 150 -15.44 4.94 -6.21
C LEU A 150 -14.02 5.56 -6.22
N ALA A 151 -13.61 6.16 -7.34
CA ALA A 151 -12.33 6.85 -7.45
C ALA A 151 -12.27 8.16 -6.64
N ALA A 152 -13.42 8.81 -6.42
CA ALA A 152 -13.52 10.03 -5.63
C ALA A 152 -13.62 9.76 -4.11
N ALA A 153 -13.93 8.54 -3.70
CA ALA A 153 -14.09 8.15 -2.30
C ALA A 153 -12.76 8.32 -1.52
N GLN A 154 -12.85 8.90 -0.33
CA GLN A 154 -11.68 9.23 0.49
C GLN A 154 -11.40 8.18 1.56
N SER A 155 -12.34 7.28 1.83
CA SER A 155 -12.23 6.23 2.84
C SER A 155 -12.75 4.90 2.34
N GLU A 156 -12.31 3.81 2.99
CA GLU A 156 -12.81 2.46 2.73
C GLU A 156 -14.32 2.35 2.97
N ASP A 157 -14.83 2.95 4.05
CA ASP A 157 -16.25 2.91 4.39
C ASP A 157 -17.12 3.64 3.34
N GLU A 158 -16.61 4.72 2.77
CA GLU A 158 -17.29 5.44 1.69
C GLU A 158 -17.35 4.59 0.40
N VAL A 159 -16.24 3.92 0.05
CA VAL A 159 -16.22 2.97 -1.09
C VAL A 159 -17.26 1.87 -0.89
N LEU A 160 -17.33 1.29 0.31
CA LEU A 160 -18.27 0.22 0.64
C LEU A 160 -19.73 0.70 0.58
N GLY A 161 -20.00 1.91 1.09
CA GLY A 161 -21.32 2.53 1.02
C GLY A 161 -21.78 2.73 -0.43
N ILE A 162 -20.95 3.34 -1.26
CA ILE A 162 -21.23 3.57 -2.69
C ILE A 162 -21.47 2.25 -3.42
N ALA A 163 -20.63 1.24 -3.19
CA ALA A 163 -20.75 -0.05 -3.85
C ALA A 163 -22.07 -0.76 -3.49
N LEU A 164 -22.43 -0.74 -2.19
CA LEU A 164 -23.66 -1.38 -1.72
C LEU A 164 -24.91 -0.66 -2.23
N ASP A 165 -24.95 0.68 -2.14
CA ASP A 165 -26.06 1.49 -2.60
C ASP A 165 -26.28 1.33 -4.11
N SER A 166 -25.19 1.38 -4.90
CA SER A 166 -25.24 1.15 -6.35
C SER A 166 -25.72 -0.26 -6.69
N ALA A 167 -25.28 -1.27 -5.94
CA ALA A 167 -25.69 -2.65 -6.18
C ALA A 167 -27.18 -2.86 -5.90
N ILE A 168 -27.70 -2.29 -4.81
CA ILE A 168 -29.13 -2.35 -4.45
C ILE A 168 -29.97 -1.63 -5.52
N GLU A 169 -29.57 -0.41 -5.92
CA GLU A 169 -30.30 0.40 -6.89
C GLU A 169 -30.33 -0.24 -8.29
N LEU A 170 -29.15 -0.62 -8.82
CA LEU A 170 -29.03 -1.16 -10.19
C LEU A 170 -29.71 -2.53 -10.35
N LEU A 171 -29.74 -3.35 -9.29
CA LEU A 171 -30.35 -4.66 -9.31
C LEU A 171 -31.81 -4.67 -8.81
N GLY A 172 -32.30 -3.53 -8.34
CA GLY A 172 -33.68 -3.40 -7.81
C GLY A 172 -33.91 -4.35 -6.64
N LEU A 173 -32.91 -4.51 -5.76
CA LEU A 173 -33.00 -5.35 -4.58
C LEU A 173 -33.37 -4.51 -3.35
N TRP A 174 -33.85 -5.17 -2.29
CA TRP A 174 -34.41 -4.44 -1.15
C TRP A 174 -33.38 -4.16 -0.06
N ALA A 175 -32.49 -5.11 0.22
CA ALA A 175 -31.53 -5.04 1.33
C ALA A 175 -30.17 -5.60 0.91
N GLY A 176 -29.16 -5.30 1.69
CA GLY A 176 -27.84 -5.86 1.46
C GLY A 176 -26.86 -5.58 2.58
N SER A 177 -25.74 -6.30 2.55
CA SER A 177 -24.60 -6.09 3.44
C SER A 177 -23.29 -6.37 2.75
N LEU A 178 -22.25 -5.68 3.21
CA LEU A 178 -20.86 -5.87 2.86
C LEU A 178 -20.11 -6.38 4.08
N VAL A 179 -19.44 -7.51 3.90
CA VAL A 179 -18.64 -8.17 4.95
C VAL A 179 -17.21 -8.27 4.43
N LEU A 180 -16.25 -7.78 5.21
CA LEU A 180 -14.82 -7.84 4.91
C LEU A 180 -14.08 -8.74 5.88
N PHE A 181 -12.97 -9.31 5.44
CA PHE A 181 -11.97 -9.91 6.33
C PHE A 181 -11.21 -8.82 7.09
N VAL A 182 -10.97 -9.06 8.39
CA VAL A 182 -10.14 -8.18 9.22
C VAL A 182 -8.67 -8.42 8.88
N ASP A 183 -7.96 -7.37 8.53
CA ASP A 183 -6.53 -7.46 8.13
C ASP A 183 -5.57 -7.58 9.33
N ALA A 184 -6.06 -7.37 10.57
CA ALA A 184 -5.22 -7.34 11.76
C ALA A 184 -4.61 -8.73 12.06
N GLY A 185 -3.35 -8.92 11.66
CA GLY A 185 -2.56 -10.10 12.04
C GLY A 185 -2.77 -11.37 11.21
N SER A 186 -3.61 -11.33 10.17
CA SER A 186 -3.99 -12.53 9.39
C SER A 186 -3.12 -12.82 8.18
N GLN A 187 -1.94 -12.18 8.04
CA GLN A 187 -0.97 -12.56 7.01
C GLN A 187 -0.43 -13.96 7.30
N GLY A 188 -0.88 -14.93 6.51
CA GLY A 188 -0.47 -16.34 6.65
C GLY A 188 -1.55 -17.28 7.17
N LEU A 189 -2.66 -16.77 7.71
CA LEU A 189 -3.80 -17.61 8.11
C LEU A 189 -4.62 -18.04 6.90
N ALA A 190 -5.14 -19.26 6.94
CA ALA A 190 -6.12 -19.73 5.97
C ALA A 190 -7.36 -18.81 6.01
N PRO A 191 -8.09 -18.62 4.88
CA PRO A 191 -9.30 -17.80 4.85
C PRO A 191 -10.35 -18.20 5.91
N GLU A 192 -10.32 -19.46 6.36
CA GLU A 192 -11.21 -20.06 7.38
C GLU A 192 -10.94 -19.52 8.79
N GLU A 193 -9.71 -19.06 9.06
CA GLU A 193 -9.24 -18.58 10.36
C GLU A 193 -9.31 -17.06 10.50
N ARG A 194 -9.79 -16.36 9.45
CA ARG A 194 -9.83 -14.90 9.45
C ARG A 194 -11.11 -14.40 10.09
N ASP A 195 -10.97 -13.47 11.01
CA ASP A 195 -12.09 -12.72 11.55
C ASP A 195 -12.76 -11.91 10.45
N VAL A 196 -14.07 -11.76 10.56
CA VAL A 196 -14.90 -11.00 9.65
C VAL A 196 -15.59 -9.85 10.36
N GLU A 197 -15.66 -8.72 9.68
CA GLU A 197 -16.33 -7.53 10.17
C GLU A 197 -17.47 -7.14 9.22
N HIS A 198 -18.65 -6.92 9.79
CA HIS A 198 -19.75 -6.25 9.10
C HIS A 198 -19.42 -4.77 8.99
N ARG A 199 -19.14 -4.31 7.77
CA ARG A 199 -18.74 -2.92 7.54
C ARG A 199 -19.92 -2.00 7.20
N VAL A 200 -20.77 -2.42 6.28
CA VAL A 200 -21.90 -1.62 5.81
C VAL A 200 -23.10 -2.52 5.55
N SER A 201 -24.29 -2.03 5.91
CA SER A 201 -25.56 -2.70 5.63
C SER A 201 -26.64 -1.68 5.24
N ARG A 202 -27.67 -2.15 4.54
CA ARG A 202 -28.86 -1.39 4.19
C ARG A 202 -30.10 -2.27 4.40
N ASN A 203 -31.10 -1.68 5.04
CA ASN A 203 -32.42 -2.29 5.25
C ASN A 203 -32.37 -3.67 5.93
N LEU A 204 -31.40 -3.89 6.83
CA LEU A 204 -31.28 -5.06 7.69
C LEU A 204 -31.44 -4.63 9.14
N SER A 205 -32.17 -5.43 9.94
CA SER A 205 -32.43 -5.13 11.36
C SER A 205 -31.19 -5.31 12.23
N ASP A 206 -31.18 -4.63 13.38
CA ASP A 206 -30.12 -4.80 14.40
C ASP A 206 -30.03 -6.25 14.89
N SER A 207 -31.15 -6.97 14.96
CA SER A 207 -31.18 -8.39 15.33
C SER A 207 -30.53 -9.29 14.29
N TRP A 208 -30.60 -8.91 13.00
CA TRP A 208 -29.87 -9.57 11.93
C TRP A 208 -28.38 -9.30 12.02
N LEU A 209 -28.00 -8.06 12.30
CA LEU A 209 -26.59 -7.61 12.35
C LEU A 209 -25.87 -8.04 13.64
N ALA A 210 -26.58 -8.17 14.76
CA ALA A 210 -26.00 -8.59 16.04
C ALA A 210 -25.38 -10.00 16.02
N ASN A 211 -25.84 -10.87 15.12
CA ASN A 211 -25.28 -12.21 14.90
C ASN A 211 -24.96 -12.38 13.40
N PRO A 212 -23.91 -11.73 12.88
CA PRO A 212 -23.53 -11.91 11.51
C PRO A 212 -23.18 -13.37 11.26
N LEU A 213 -23.67 -13.90 10.13
CA LEU A 213 -23.15 -15.19 9.67
C LEU A 213 -21.69 -14.96 9.27
N PRO A 214 -20.69 -15.54 9.97
CA PRO A 214 -19.29 -15.39 9.60
C PRO A 214 -19.10 -15.85 8.15
N LEU A 215 -18.17 -15.25 7.44
CA LEU A 215 -17.70 -15.79 6.17
C LEU A 215 -17.06 -17.16 6.47
N SER A 216 -17.48 -18.19 5.79
CA SER A 216 -16.91 -19.52 5.97
C SER A 216 -16.76 -20.20 4.62
N ILE A 217 -15.56 -20.72 4.37
CA ILE A 217 -15.28 -21.55 3.19
C ILE A 217 -16.06 -22.86 3.22
N ASP A 218 -16.48 -23.31 4.39
CA ASP A 218 -17.32 -24.49 4.55
C ASP A 218 -18.77 -24.27 4.10
N ARG A 219 -19.19 -23.00 3.95
CA ARG A 219 -20.50 -22.69 3.37
C ARG A 219 -20.39 -22.60 1.86
N GLU A 220 -21.17 -23.40 1.19
CA GLU A 220 -21.16 -23.47 -0.29
C GLU A 220 -21.31 -22.10 -0.97
N PHE A 221 -22.16 -21.22 -0.45
CA PHE A 221 -22.37 -19.89 -1.00
C PHE A 221 -21.12 -19.00 -0.88
N ASP A 222 -20.54 -18.95 0.31
CA ASP A 222 -19.37 -18.10 0.58
C ASP A 222 -18.15 -18.65 -0.15
N LYS A 223 -17.94 -19.98 -0.15
CA LYS A 223 -16.87 -20.64 -0.90
C LYS A 223 -16.90 -20.30 -2.37
N ARG A 224 -18.06 -20.43 -3.01
CA ARG A 224 -18.22 -20.11 -4.43
C ARG A 224 -18.06 -18.63 -4.70
N ALA A 225 -18.61 -17.75 -3.83
CA ALA A 225 -18.45 -16.32 -3.96
C ALA A 225 -16.99 -15.90 -3.83
N LEU A 226 -16.27 -16.42 -2.84
CA LEU A 226 -14.84 -16.15 -2.61
C LEU A 226 -13.94 -16.74 -3.71
N ALA A 227 -14.42 -17.76 -4.44
CA ALA A 227 -13.78 -18.26 -5.65
C ALA A 227 -14.06 -17.41 -6.90
N GLY A 228 -14.83 -16.32 -6.78
CA GLY A 228 -15.15 -15.38 -7.88
C GLY A 228 -16.45 -15.66 -8.64
N GLU A 229 -17.26 -16.60 -8.13
CA GLU A 229 -18.58 -16.84 -8.69
C GLU A 229 -19.62 -15.85 -8.15
N VAL A 230 -20.65 -15.57 -8.95
CA VAL A 230 -21.85 -14.90 -8.44
C VAL A 230 -22.87 -15.97 -8.09
N VAL A 231 -23.25 -16.05 -6.83
CA VAL A 231 -24.14 -17.08 -6.31
C VAL A 231 -25.53 -16.54 -6.15
N ALA A 232 -26.50 -17.11 -6.87
CA ALA A 232 -27.91 -16.73 -6.83
C ALA A 232 -28.74 -17.77 -6.08
N VAL A 233 -29.65 -17.31 -5.23
CA VAL A 233 -30.65 -18.11 -4.54
C VAL A 233 -32.03 -17.52 -4.85
N ALA A 234 -32.82 -18.22 -5.66
CA ALA A 234 -34.12 -17.76 -6.09
C ALA A 234 -35.17 -17.76 -4.98
N ASP A 235 -35.11 -18.75 -4.08
CA ASP A 235 -36.00 -18.93 -2.95
C ASP A 235 -35.22 -19.39 -1.70
N LEU A 236 -34.99 -18.46 -0.77
CA LEU A 236 -34.27 -18.72 0.48
C LEU A 236 -34.97 -19.70 1.41
N GLN A 237 -36.28 -19.88 1.29
CA GLN A 237 -37.05 -20.79 2.12
C GLN A 237 -37.01 -22.24 1.61
N ARG A 238 -36.90 -22.43 0.30
CA ARG A 238 -36.90 -23.75 -0.34
C ARG A 238 -35.52 -24.30 -0.62
N ASP A 239 -34.52 -23.46 -0.77
CA ASP A 239 -33.16 -23.91 -1.08
C ASP A 239 -32.57 -24.72 0.11
N PRO A 240 -32.16 -25.98 -0.12
CA PRO A 240 -31.63 -26.85 0.93
C PRO A 240 -30.30 -26.36 1.51
N ARG A 241 -29.57 -25.53 0.80
CA ARG A 241 -28.27 -24.97 1.20
C ARG A 241 -28.40 -23.86 2.24
N VAL A 242 -29.59 -23.27 2.41
CA VAL A 242 -29.84 -22.19 3.38
C VAL A 242 -30.04 -22.79 4.76
N GLN A 243 -29.14 -22.48 5.69
CA GLN A 243 -29.12 -23.01 7.06
C GLN A 243 -30.08 -22.28 8.02
N LEU A 244 -30.33 -20.97 7.82
CA LEU A 244 -31.10 -20.13 8.75
C LEU A 244 -32.44 -19.66 8.15
N LYS A 245 -33.26 -20.60 7.70
CA LYS A 245 -34.54 -20.32 7.00
C LYS A 245 -35.51 -19.48 7.83
N GLU A 246 -35.67 -19.80 9.11
CA GLU A 246 -36.58 -19.05 10.00
C GLU A 246 -36.10 -17.62 10.21
N ARG A 247 -34.80 -17.40 10.28
CA ARG A 247 -34.23 -16.09 10.45
C ARG A 247 -34.36 -15.24 9.18
N THR A 248 -34.10 -15.80 8.00
CA THR A 248 -34.32 -15.11 6.72
C THR A 248 -35.78 -14.77 6.51
N LYS A 249 -36.70 -15.63 6.96
CA LYS A 249 -38.15 -15.40 6.93
C LYS A 249 -38.56 -14.26 7.87
N ALA A 250 -38.07 -14.25 9.09
CA ALA A 250 -38.34 -13.18 10.07
C ALA A 250 -37.85 -11.81 9.59
N GLU A 251 -36.72 -11.78 8.86
CA GLU A 251 -36.14 -10.57 8.26
C GLU A 251 -36.84 -10.15 6.97
N GLY A 252 -37.77 -10.97 6.44
CA GLY A 252 -38.49 -10.67 5.18
C GLY A 252 -37.64 -10.90 3.93
N LEU A 253 -36.58 -11.72 4.00
CA LEU A 253 -35.69 -12.01 2.89
C LEU A 253 -36.20 -13.27 2.14
N ALA A 254 -36.47 -13.12 0.85
CA ALA A 254 -37.03 -14.19 0.01
C ALA A 254 -36.06 -14.71 -1.06
N SER A 255 -35.17 -13.89 -1.58
CA SER A 255 -34.14 -14.27 -2.56
C SER A 255 -32.81 -13.61 -2.23
N ALA A 256 -31.71 -14.14 -2.76
CA ALA A 256 -30.38 -13.59 -2.49
C ALA A 256 -29.45 -13.68 -3.71
N LEU A 257 -28.54 -12.71 -3.80
CA LEU A 257 -27.47 -12.67 -4.79
C LEU A 257 -26.16 -12.25 -4.12
N HIS A 258 -25.14 -13.10 -4.17
CA HIS A 258 -23.87 -12.89 -3.50
C HIS A 258 -22.71 -12.85 -4.51
N ALA A 259 -21.72 -11.97 -4.27
CA ALA A 259 -20.49 -11.94 -5.04
C ALA A 259 -19.27 -11.69 -4.14
N GLY A 260 -18.18 -12.37 -4.43
CA GLY A 260 -16.90 -12.16 -3.75
C GLY A 260 -16.22 -10.89 -4.24
N MET A 261 -15.63 -10.18 -3.31
CA MET A 261 -14.72 -9.07 -3.58
C MET A 261 -13.29 -9.62 -3.56
N ILE A 262 -12.62 -9.59 -4.71
CA ILE A 262 -11.29 -10.18 -4.89
C ILE A 262 -10.35 -9.14 -5.47
N PHE A 263 -9.20 -8.93 -4.83
CA PHE A 263 -8.15 -8.02 -5.28
C PHE A 263 -6.82 -8.76 -5.41
N ASN A 264 -6.21 -8.70 -6.60
CA ASN A 264 -4.96 -9.42 -6.90
C ASN A 264 -4.98 -10.91 -6.52
N GLY A 265 -6.11 -11.60 -6.79
CA GLY A 265 -6.30 -13.01 -6.47
C GLY A 265 -6.55 -13.30 -4.98
N LYS A 266 -6.58 -12.28 -4.11
CA LYS A 266 -6.86 -12.43 -2.67
C LYS A 266 -8.30 -12.00 -2.37
N PRO A 267 -9.10 -12.83 -1.68
CA PRO A 267 -10.43 -12.44 -1.28
C PRO A 267 -10.38 -11.38 -0.17
N LEU A 268 -11.10 -10.27 -0.37
CA LEU A 268 -11.27 -9.20 0.61
C LEU A 268 -12.54 -9.38 1.44
N GLY A 269 -13.59 -9.96 0.85
CA GLY A 269 -14.89 -10.11 1.49
C GLY A 269 -15.98 -10.50 0.51
N VAL A 270 -17.26 -10.29 0.90
CA VAL A 270 -18.44 -10.63 0.10
C VAL A 270 -19.48 -9.53 0.16
N ILE A 271 -20.06 -9.21 -1.01
CA ILE A 271 -21.31 -8.43 -1.14
C ILE A 271 -22.46 -9.42 -1.09
N ARG A 272 -23.40 -9.21 -0.17
CA ARG A 272 -24.62 -10.00 -0.01
C ARG A 272 -25.83 -9.10 -0.23
N LEU A 273 -26.62 -9.40 -1.23
CA LEU A 273 -27.84 -8.65 -1.58
C LEU A 273 -29.06 -9.53 -1.42
N TYR A 274 -30.19 -8.94 -1.03
CA TYR A 274 -31.40 -9.65 -0.71
C TYR A 274 -32.62 -9.00 -1.37
N GLY A 275 -33.50 -9.85 -1.91
CA GLY A 275 -34.80 -9.47 -2.41
C GLY A 275 -35.91 -9.85 -1.43
N SER A 276 -37.00 -9.03 -1.37
CA SER A 276 -38.19 -9.27 -0.56
C SER A 276 -39.20 -10.23 -1.23
N ARG A 277 -38.93 -10.67 -2.47
CA ARG A 277 -39.77 -11.61 -3.24
C ARG A 277 -38.91 -12.72 -3.81
N VAL A 278 -39.50 -13.89 -4.01
CA VAL A 278 -38.91 -15.01 -4.76
C VAL A 278 -38.76 -14.57 -6.22
N ARG A 279 -37.54 -14.68 -6.78
CA ARG A 279 -37.25 -14.31 -8.18
C ARG A 279 -36.04 -15.07 -8.73
N GLN A 280 -36.05 -15.31 -10.03
CA GLN A 280 -34.89 -15.78 -10.78
C GLN A 280 -33.99 -14.59 -11.13
N PHE A 281 -32.68 -14.77 -11.09
CA PHE A 281 -31.72 -13.76 -11.49
C PHE A 281 -31.20 -14.07 -12.89
N THR A 282 -31.12 -13.03 -13.71
CA THR A 282 -30.64 -13.13 -15.09
C THR A 282 -29.10 -13.15 -15.17
N PRO A 283 -28.53 -13.67 -16.26
CA PRO A 283 -27.08 -13.56 -16.50
C PRO A 283 -26.56 -12.11 -16.54
N ALA A 284 -27.41 -11.15 -16.94
CA ALA A 284 -27.08 -9.73 -16.94
C ALA A 284 -26.90 -9.20 -15.50
N GLU A 285 -27.81 -9.54 -14.58
CA GLU A 285 -27.72 -9.17 -13.17
C GLU A 285 -26.48 -9.78 -12.50
N HIS A 286 -26.12 -11.01 -12.85
CA HIS A 286 -24.85 -11.62 -12.38
C HIS A 286 -23.63 -10.82 -12.85
N ARG A 287 -23.61 -10.37 -14.11
CA ARG A 287 -22.52 -9.54 -14.63
C ARG A 287 -22.43 -8.20 -13.93
N VAL A 288 -23.57 -7.53 -13.72
CA VAL A 288 -23.61 -6.25 -13.01
C VAL A 288 -23.04 -6.37 -11.60
N LEU A 289 -23.50 -7.35 -10.81
CA LEU A 289 -22.98 -7.54 -9.44
C LEU A 289 -21.50 -7.90 -9.44
N ARG A 290 -21.04 -8.75 -10.35
CA ARG A 290 -19.62 -9.09 -10.51
C ARG A 290 -18.78 -7.85 -10.80
N THR A 291 -19.25 -6.97 -11.68
CA THR A 291 -18.57 -5.72 -12.05
C THR A 291 -18.47 -4.79 -10.84
N ILE A 292 -19.57 -4.61 -10.10
CA ILE A 292 -19.58 -3.78 -8.87
C ILE A 292 -18.62 -4.34 -7.83
N ALA A 293 -18.68 -5.65 -7.55
CA ALA A 293 -17.79 -6.32 -6.62
C ALA A 293 -16.31 -6.16 -7.00
N HIS A 294 -16.02 -6.30 -8.29
CA HIS A 294 -14.65 -6.12 -8.81
C HIS A 294 -14.16 -4.68 -8.64
N GLN A 295 -14.96 -3.69 -9.04
CA GLN A 295 -14.59 -2.27 -8.93
C GLN A 295 -14.42 -1.84 -7.47
N ALA A 296 -15.33 -2.26 -6.58
CA ALA A 296 -15.22 -2.03 -5.15
C ALA A 296 -13.92 -2.66 -4.60
N SER A 297 -13.59 -3.88 -5.00
CA SER A 297 -12.35 -4.56 -4.59
C SER A 297 -11.10 -3.80 -5.00
N VAL A 298 -11.06 -3.28 -6.22
CA VAL A 298 -9.93 -2.48 -6.72
C VAL A 298 -9.81 -1.18 -5.92
N ALA A 299 -10.93 -0.47 -5.70
CA ALA A 299 -10.94 0.79 -4.95
C ALA A 299 -10.50 0.58 -3.48
N ILE A 300 -10.99 -0.46 -2.80
CA ILE A 300 -10.58 -0.82 -1.44
C ILE A 300 -9.09 -1.17 -1.40
N GLY A 301 -8.63 -2.02 -2.33
CA GLY A 301 -7.22 -2.41 -2.42
C GLY A 301 -6.30 -1.20 -2.61
N GLN A 302 -6.66 -0.27 -3.48
CA GLN A 302 -5.93 0.98 -3.68
C GLN A 302 -5.94 1.87 -2.44
N ALA A 303 -7.10 2.04 -1.78
CA ALA A 303 -7.21 2.83 -0.55
C ALA A 303 -6.31 2.28 0.57
N ARG A 304 -6.28 0.94 0.76
CA ARG A 304 -5.39 0.26 1.72
C ARG A 304 -3.92 0.47 1.40
N LEU A 305 -3.52 0.28 0.15
CA LEU A 305 -2.13 0.52 -0.28
C LEU A 305 -1.69 1.97 -0.05
N LEU A 306 -2.53 2.94 -0.37
CA LEU A 306 -2.25 4.36 -0.14
C LEU A 306 -2.15 4.68 1.35
N ARG A 307 -2.99 4.07 2.19
CA ARG A 307 -2.92 4.22 3.65
C ARG A 307 -1.61 3.67 4.20
N MET A 308 -1.24 2.43 3.82
CA MET A 308 0.04 1.82 4.22
C MET A 308 1.23 2.67 3.81
N GLN A 309 1.26 3.19 2.58
CA GLN A 309 2.33 4.07 2.11
C GLN A 309 2.40 5.40 2.90
N ARG A 310 1.25 5.96 3.30
CA ARG A 310 1.22 7.18 4.13
C ARG A 310 1.77 6.91 5.53
N GLU A 311 1.40 5.79 6.14
CA GLU A 311 1.88 5.37 7.47
C GLU A 311 3.39 5.09 7.43
N GLU A 312 3.88 4.37 6.42
CA GLU A 312 5.32 4.13 6.22
C GLU A 312 6.11 5.44 6.05
N ARG A 313 5.65 6.34 5.18
CA ARG A 313 6.28 7.66 4.99
C ARG A 313 6.27 8.50 6.26
N ARG A 314 5.20 8.41 7.08
CA ARG A 314 5.11 9.09 8.36
C ARG A 314 6.16 8.54 9.33
N LEU A 315 6.27 7.22 9.44
CA LEU A 315 7.26 6.57 10.29
C LEU A 315 8.69 6.92 9.86
N GLN A 316 9.01 6.81 8.57
CA GLN A 316 10.32 7.19 8.03
C GLN A 316 10.67 8.67 8.34
N ARG A 317 9.68 9.58 8.26
CA ARG A 317 9.91 10.98 8.62
C ARG A 317 10.23 11.14 10.11
N GLN A 318 9.54 10.43 10.99
CA GLN A 318 9.82 10.46 12.43
C GLN A 318 11.22 9.91 12.75
N LEU A 319 11.62 8.81 12.11
CA LEU A 319 12.97 8.25 12.27
C LEU A 319 14.06 9.20 11.79
N ARG A 320 13.87 9.89 10.65
CA ARG A 320 14.82 10.92 10.18
C ARG A 320 14.96 12.07 11.16
N LEU A 321 13.86 12.56 11.74
CA LEU A 321 13.92 13.61 12.77
C LEU A 321 14.69 13.13 14.01
N ALA A 322 14.51 11.90 14.44
CA ALA A 322 15.28 11.31 15.55
C ALA A 322 16.78 11.20 15.19
N SER A 323 17.09 10.77 13.96
CA SER A 323 18.47 10.71 13.45
C SER A 323 19.16 12.09 13.43
N ASP A 324 18.43 13.15 13.04
CA ASP A 324 18.94 14.52 13.08
C ASP A 324 19.22 14.99 14.51
N VAL A 325 18.43 14.55 15.49
CA VAL A 325 18.71 14.82 16.92
C VAL A 325 19.95 14.07 17.37
N GLN A 326 20.04 12.77 17.07
CA GLN A 326 21.18 11.94 17.43
C GLN A 326 22.49 12.47 16.84
N ARG A 327 22.49 12.85 15.55
CA ARG A 327 23.66 13.44 14.89
C ARG A 327 24.13 14.74 15.55
N ARG A 328 23.22 15.52 16.13
CA ARG A 328 23.57 16.74 16.87
C ARG A 328 24.12 16.48 18.27
N MET A 329 23.93 15.29 18.81
CA MET A 329 24.54 14.89 20.08
C MET A 329 26.04 14.58 19.92
N LEU A 330 26.47 14.13 18.75
CA LEU A 330 27.88 13.84 18.47
C LEU A 330 28.67 15.14 18.24
N PRO A 331 30.00 15.14 18.52
CA PRO A 331 30.84 16.30 18.29
C PRO A 331 30.88 16.67 16.81
N LYS A 332 30.69 17.96 16.51
CA LYS A 332 30.72 18.48 15.12
C LYS A 332 32.14 18.60 14.57
N SER A 333 33.10 18.80 15.42
CA SER A 333 34.52 18.91 15.10
C SER A 333 35.34 18.50 16.31
N PRO A 334 36.51 17.90 16.11
CA PRO A 334 37.43 17.60 17.21
C PRO A 334 37.93 18.89 17.86
N PRO A 335 38.33 18.84 19.16
CA PRO A 335 38.96 19.96 19.84
C PRO A 335 40.29 20.31 19.15
N ARG A 336 40.62 21.60 19.11
CA ARG A 336 41.88 22.07 18.56
C ARG A 336 43.01 21.86 19.59
N ASN A 337 44.07 21.23 19.14
CA ASN A 337 45.28 21.01 19.95
C ASN A 337 46.52 21.14 19.08
N ASP A 338 47.63 21.65 19.66
CA ASP A 338 48.85 21.93 18.90
C ASP A 338 49.72 20.67 18.73
N ARG A 339 49.48 19.63 19.53
CA ARG A 339 50.26 18.38 19.54
C ARG A 339 49.47 17.15 19.16
N LEU A 340 48.14 17.27 19.13
CA LEU A 340 47.23 16.14 18.83
C LEU A 340 46.31 16.51 17.68
N ASP A 341 46.31 15.69 16.66
CA ASP A 341 45.36 15.77 15.56
C ASP A 341 44.31 14.65 15.69
N LEU A 342 43.03 15.01 15.66
CA LEU A 342 41.91 14.12 15.91
C LEU A 342 40.98 14.10 14.70
N GLY A 343 40.48 12.92 14.37
CA GLY A 343 39.51 12.74 13.30
C GLY A 343 38.52 11.62 13.64
N ALA A 344 37.28 11.73 13.13
CA ALA A 344 36.29 10.68 13.33
C ALA A 344 35.34 10.57 12.13
N SER A 345 34.78 9.38 11.94
CA SER A 345 33.65 9.09 11.07
C SER A 345 32.65 8.21 11.80
N TRP A 346 31.39 8.49 11.60
CA TRP A 346 30.27 7.76 12.17
C TRP A 346 29.20 7.59 11.10
N GLU A 347 28.87 6.35 10.77
CA GLU A 347 27.94 5.99 9.70
C GLU A 347 26.97 4.94 10.21
N PRO A 348 25.72 5.32 10.46
CA PRO A 348 24.68 4.40 10.90
C PRO A 348 24.27 3.44 9.77
N SER A 349 24.04 2.18 10.11
CA SER A 349 23.55 1.13 9.21
C SER A 349 22.06 1.25 8.91
N LEU A 350 21.31 1.83 9.83
CA LEU A 350 19.90 2.20 9.74
C LEU A 350 19.75 3.72 9.90
N GLU A 351 18.52 4.19 10.08
CA GLU A 351 18.25 5.62 10.35
C GLU A 351 18.85 6.09 11.67
N LEU A 352 18.95 5.19 12.66
CA LEU A 352 19.48 5.44 14.00
C LEU A 352 20.56 4.41 14.33
N SER A 353 21.56 4.82 15.11
CA SER A 353 22.75 4.05 15.47
C SER A 353 22.82 3.74 16.96
N GLY A 354 23.34 2.54 17.31
CA GLY A 354 23.81 2.22 18.66
C GLY A 354 25.18 2.76 18.96
N ASP A 355 25.99 2.96 17.91
CA ASP A 355 27.35 3.48 18.02
C ASP A 355 27.41 4.96 18.36
N PHE A 356 28.42 5.34 19.08
CA PHE A 356 28.77 6.75 19.30
C PHE A 356 30.26 6.94 19.59
N PHE A 357 30.71 8.17 19.40
CA PHE A 357 31.99 8.66 19.86
C PHE A 357 31.84 10.06 20.47
N ASP A 358 32.78 10.45 21.30
CA ASP A 358 32.84 11.83 21.79
C ASP A 358 34.27 12.29 22.04
N PHE A 359 34.47 13.60 21.98
CA PHE A 359 35.69 14.31 22.38
C PHE A 359 35.32 15.32 23.47
N ILE A 360 35.93 15.14 24.64
CA ILE A 360 35.59 15.91 25.84
C ILE A 360 36.81 16.72 26.27
N GLU A 361 36.74 18.07 26.15
CA GLU A 361 37.78 18.94 26.71
C GLU A 361 37.70 18.95 28.24
N LEU A 362 38.78 18.58 28.87
CA LEU A 362 38.93 18.56 30.31
C LEU A 362 39.76 19.78 30.76
N ASP A 363 39.73 20.11 32.06
CA ASP A 363 40.54 21.18 32.66
C ASP A 363 40.31 22.57 32.02
N THR A 364 39.10 22.84 31.56
CA THR A 364 38.74 24.08 30.83
C THR A 364 38.97 25.34 31.63
N ASP A 365 38.91 25.25 32.98
CA ASP A 365 39.07 26.36 33.89
C ASP A 365 40.55 26.56 34.36
N VAL A 366 41.40 25.56 34.12
CA VAL A 366 42.76 25.53 34.71
C VAL A 366 43.86 25.60 33.64
N ARG A 367 43.60 25.07 32.44
CA ARG A 367 44.61 24.99 31.36
C ARG A 367 44.22 25.84 30.15
N LYS A 368 45.21 26.31 29.40
CA LYS A 368 44.99 26.94 28.09
C LYS A 368 44.40 25.93 27.10
N PRO A 369 43.65 26.39 26.06
CA PRO A 369 43.00 25.49 25.10
C PRO A 369 43.91 24.42 24.49
N GLY A 370 45.14 24.75 24.08
CA GLY A 370 46.09 23.80 23.50
C GLY A 370 46.76 22.85 24.50
N GLU A 371 46.64 23.07 25.81
CA GLU A 371 47.21 22.28 26.89
C GLU A 371 46.21 21.41 27.65
N ARG A 372 44.90 21.56 27.31
CA ARG A 372 43.82 20.81 27.98
C ARG A 372 43.89 19.33 27.69
N ARG A 373 43.65 18.53 28.72
CA ARG A 373 43.49 17.10 28.53
C ARG A 373 42.21 16.83 27.69
N ILE A 374 42.24 15.80 26.89
CA ILE A 374 41.13 15.41 26.01
C ILE A 374 40.66 14.02 26.40
N GLY A 375 39.38 13.91 26.78
CA GLY A 375 38.69 12.64 26.90
C GLY A 375 38.26 12.17 25.53
N ILE A 376 38.50 10.92 25.18
CA ILE A 376 38.06 10.27 23.93
C ILE A 376 37.27 9.05 24.32
N VAL A 377 36.05 8.93 23.77
CA VAL A 377 35.21 7.74 23.97
C VAL A 377 34.75 7.19 22.64
N VAL A 378 34.70 5.87 22.55
CA VAL A 378 34.04 5.10 21.50
C VAL A 378 33.19 4.05 22.20
N GLY A 379 31.94 3.93 21.80
CA GLY A 379 31.02 2.97 22.38
C GLY A 379 30.08 2.39 21.33
N ASP A 380 29.72 1.13 21.57
CA ASP A 380 28.76 0.38 20.77
C ASP A 380 27.75 -0.30 21.69
N VAL A 381 26.48 0.03 21.48
CA VAL A 381 25.34 -0.46 22.26
C VAL A 381 24.74 -1.67 21.57
N VAL A 382 24.48 -2.72 22.31
CA VAL A 382 23.84 -3.93 21.81
C VAL A 382 22.54 -3.65 21.07
N GLY A 383 22.39 -4.20 19.86
CA GLY A 383 21.19 -4.08 19.03
C GLY A 383 21.23 -2.90 18.07
N LYS A 384 20.10 -2.63 17.42
CA LYS A 384 20.00 -1.62 16.34
C LYS A 384 18.69 -0.85 16.39
N GLY A 385 18.68 0.30 15.73
CA GLY A 385 17.48 1.12 15.58
C GLY A 385 17.13 1.93 16.83
N VAL A 386 15.84 2.11 17.09
CA VAL A 386 15.34 3.07 18.10
C VAL A 386 15.80 2.71 19.51
N ALA A 387 15.74 1.43 19.90
CA ALA A 387 16.11 0.99 21.26
C ALA A 387 17.59 1.25 21.53
N ALA A 388 18.47 0.83 20.62
CA ALA A 388 19.91 1.05 20.74
C ALA A 388 20.26 2.56 20.77
N ALA A 389 19.62 3.37 19.94
CA ALA A 389 19.81 4.82 19.91
C ALA A 389 19.41 5.52 21.22
N LEU A 390 18.32 5.09 21.86
CA LEU A 390 17.90 5.60 23.16
C LEU A 390 18.89 5.20 24.26
N LEU A 391 19.31 3.94 24.27
CA LEU A 391 20.28 3.45 25.23
C LEU A 391 21.64 4.16 25.03
N MET A 392 22.10 4.36 23.79
CA MET A 392 23.28 5.17 23.47
C MET A 392 23.19 6.58 24.06
N SER A 393 22.05 7.23 23.91
CA SER A 393 21.83 8.58 24.44
C SER A 393 21.91 8.60 25.96
N HIS A 394 21.39 7.58 26.63
CA HIS A 394 21.50 7.41 28.08
C HIS A 394 22.94 7.18 28.52
N VAL A 395 23.65 6.25 27.88
CA VAL A 395 25.06 5.94 28.15
C VAL A 395 25.93 7.19 28.00
N ARG A 396 25.78 7.91 26.89
CA ARG A 396 26.53 9.14 26.64
C ARG A 396 26.26 10.21 27.70
N ALA A 397 25.01 10.41 28.09
CA ALA A 397 24.65 11.40 29.13
C ALA A 397 25.23 11.02 30.48
N SER A 398 25.14 9.75 30.90
CA SER A 398 25.74 9.23 32.11
C SER A 398 27.26 9.43 32.11
N LEU A 399 27.93 9.06 30.99
CA LEU A 399 29.38 9.24 30.83
C LEU A 399 29.78 10.71 31.01
N LEU A 400 29.15 11.64 30.32
CA LEU A 400 29.47 13.07 30.45
C LEU A 400 29.27 13.61 31.88
N ALA A 401 28.22 13.13 32.57
CA ALA A 401 27.96 13.52 33.94
C ALA A 401 29.06 13.02 34.93
N HIS A 402 29.59 11.82 34.71
CA HIS A 402 30.64 11.27 35.54
C HIS A 402 32.02 11.86 35.20
N VAL A 403 32.34 12.06 33.92
CA VAL A 403 33.56 12.72 33.47
C VAL A 403 33.72 14.12 34.07
N SER A 404 32.65 14.86 34.26
CA SER A 404 32.67 16.20 34.86
C SER A 404 33.05 16.18 36.35
N ARG A 405 32.90 15.05 37.04
CA ARG A 405 33.23 14.89 38.48
C ARG A 405 34.63 14.32 38.68
N ASP A 406 34.93 13.24 37.98
CA ASP A 406 36.23 12.57 38.01
C ASP A 406 36.48 12.01 36.59
N PRO A 407 37.46 12.54 35.84
CA PRO A 407 37.77 12.08 34.50
C PRO A 407 38.57 10.76 34.44
N ALA A 408 38.90 10.14 35.59
CA ALA A 408 39.64 8.86 35.61
C ALA A 408 38.89 7.75 34.89
N PRO A 409 39.49 7.09 33.85
CA PRO A 409 38.76 6.17 32.98
C PRO A 409 38.07 5.03 33.70
N ALA A 410 38.75 4.37 34.63
CA ALA A 410 38.15 3.26 35.40
C ALA A 410 36.96 3.70 36.26
N ALA A 411 37.05 4.88 36.88
CA ALA A 411 36.00 5.42 37.72
C ALA A 411 34.76 5.77 36.89
N VAL A 412 34.97 6.38 35.72
CA VAL A 412 33.86 6.72 34.76
C VAL A 412 33.17 5.47 34.28
N LEU A 413 33.90 4.45 33.80
CA LEU A 413 33.29 3.22 33.30
C LEU A 413 32.56 2.44 34.43
N ALA A 414 33.10 2.41 35.66
CA ALA A 414 32.39 1.80 36.78
C ALA A 414 31.09 2.51 37.14
N ALA A 415 31.09 3.83 37.08
CA ALA A 415 29.89 4.63 37.35
C ALA A 415 28.83 4.44 36.25
N VAL A 416 29.20 4.51 34.96
CA VAL A 416 28.31 4.24 33.82
C VAL A 416 27.76 2.82 33.88
N ASN A 417 28.59 1.82 34.21
CA ASN A 417 28.13 0.44 34.39
C ASN A 417 27.02 0.34 35.45
N ASN A 418 27.19 1.00 36.60
CA ASN A 418 26.22 0.95 37.69
C ASN A 418 24.93 1.67 37.32
N ASP A 419 24.98 2.78 36.58
CA ASP A 419 23.81 3.44 36.04
C ASP A 419 23.04 2.52 35.09
N LEU A 420 23.75 1.88 34.15
CA LEU A 420 23.14 0.92 33.22
C LEU A 420 22.49 -0.26 33.95
N CYS A 421 23.18 -0.90 34.87
CA CYS A 421 22.64 -2.02 35.66
C CYS A 421 21.38 -1.66 36.44
N ARG A 422 21.21 -0.39 36.83
CA ARG A 422 20.03 0.12 37.54
C ARG A 422 18.85 0.39 36.60
N ASP A 423 19.12 0.95 35.42
CA ASP A 423 18.13 1.60 34.58
C ASP A 423 17.80 0.81 33.30
N SER A 424 18.55 -0.27 32.99
CA SER A 424 18.39 -1.07 31.77
C SER A 424 18.01 -2.52 32.06
N LEU A 425 17.55 -3.22 31.01
CA LEU A 425 17.22 -4.65 31.10
C LEU A 425 18.49 -5.52 31.12
N PRO A 426 18.44 -6.75 31.68
CA PRO A 426 19.62 -7.63 31.80
C PRO A 426 20.32 -8.00 30.49
N ASN A 427 19.65 -7.83 29.35
CA ASN A 427 20.19 -8.09 28.01
C ASN A 427 20.61 -6.80 27.27
N GLU A 428 20.56 -5.66 27.94
CA GLU A 428 20.98 -4.37 27.42
C GLU A 428 22.35 -4.04 28.00
N PHE A 429 23.36 -4.04 27.16
CA PHE A 429 24.74 -3.78 27.52
C PHE A 429 25.43 -2.93 26.46
N VAL A 430 26.59 -2.39 26.82
CA VAL A 430 27.38 -1.56 25.91
C VAL A 430 28.84 -1.95 26.00
N THR A 431 29.55 -1.94 24.86
CA THR A 431 30.99 -1.93 24.82
C THR A 431 31.48 -0.49 24.85
N LEU A 432 32.44 -0.19 25.73
CA LEU A 432 32.98 1.16 25.86
C LEU A 432 34.51 1.12 25.93
N TRP A 433 35.14 2.04 25.20
CA TRP A 433 36.51 2.41 25.39
C TRP A 433 36.60 3.89 25.70
N TYR A 434 37.15 4.24 26.85
CA TYR A 434 37.29 5.62 27.27
C TYR A 434 38.72 5.89 27.68
N ALA A 435 39.30 6.98 27.16
CA ALA A 435 40.68 7.39 27.45
C ALA A 435 40.74 8.89 27.75
N VAL A 436 41.75 9.25 28.53
CA VAL A 436 42.20 10.63 28.74
C VAL A 436 43.63 10.76 28.23
N VAL A 437 43.83 11.68 27.29
CA VAL A 437 45.17 12.03 26.79
C VAL A 437 45.60 13.41 27.30
N ASP A 438 46.79 13.49 27.84
CA ASP A 438 47.42 14.74 28.23
C ASP A 438 48.39 15.19 27.12
N PRO A 439 48.12 16.29 26.42
CA PRO A 439 48.96 16.75 25.32
C PRO A 439 50.33 17.31 25.80
N VAL A 440 50.46 17.66 27.09
CA VAL A 440 51.69 18.20 27.63
C VAL A 440 52.68 17.07 27.95
N SER A 441 52.23 16.07 28.71
CA SER A 441 53.05 14.90 29.06
C SER A 441 53.09 13.82 27.97
N LEU A 442 52.18 13.86 27.01
CA LEU A 442 51.95 12.79 26.02
C LEU A 442 51.64 11.44 26.69
N GLU A 443 50.94 11.47 27.81
CA GLU A 443 50.46 10.26 28.48
C GLU A 443 49.02 10.01 28.10
N LEU A 444 48.70 8.79 27.67
CA LEU A 444 47.36 8.28 27.47
C LEU A 444 47.00 7.33 28.60
N VAL A 445 45.92 7.61 29.33
CA VAL A 445 45.32 6.71 30.33
C VAL A 445 43.99 6.25 29.81
N TYR A 446 43.75 4.93 29.80
CA TYR A 446 42.48 4.40 29.27
C TYR A 446 41.94 3.23 30.08
N ALA A 447 40.65 2.98 29.92
CA ALA A 447 39.97 1.79 30.39
C ALA A 447 39.02 1.26 29.31
N SER A 448 38.73 -0.04 29.33
CA SER A 448 37.84 -0.70 28.37
C SER A 448 36.79 -1.52 29.10
N ALA A 449 35.55 -1.42 28.64
CA ALA A 449 34.46 -2.28 29.03
C ALA A 449 34.06 -3.19 27.84
N GLY A 450 34.93 -4.17 27.55
CA GLY A 450 34.67 -5.16 26.49
C GLY A 450 34.66 -4.64 25.06
N HIS A 451 35.12 -3.42 24.84
CA HIS A 451 35.19 -2.84 23.49
C HIS A 451 36.38 -3.41 22.70
N ASP A 452 36.24 -3.43 21.37
CA ASP A 452 37.30 -3.89 20.47
C ASP A 452 38.60 -3.13 20.74
N PRO A 453 39.75 -3.85 20.87
CA PRO A 453 41.02 -3.22 21.20
C PRO A 453 41.42 -2.21 20.11
N PRO A 454 41.70 -0.94 20.45
CA PRO A 454 42.25 0.01 19.50
C PRO A 454 43.62 -0.43 18.95
N LEU A 455 43.94 0.05 17.77
CA LEU A 455 45.24 -0.16 17.13
C LEU A 455 46.14 1.04 17.41
N LEU A 456 47.29 0.80 18.00
CA LEU A 456 48.39 1.77 18.11
C LEU A 456 49.44 1.44 17.07
N LEU A 457 49.65 2.36 16.12
CA LEU A 457 50.76 2.31 15.16
C LEU A 457 51.82 3.33 15.56
N ARG A 458 53.03 2.86 15.74
CA ARG A 458 54.19 3.68 16.14
C ARG A 458 55.24 3.68 15.02
N PRO A 459 55.88 4.82 14.70
CA PRO A 459 57.02 4.83 13.78
C PRO A 459 58.13 3.92 14.30
N VAL A 460 58.69 3.08 13.43
CA VAL A 460 59.82 2.22 13.79
C VAL A 460 61.06 3.09 13.91
N VAL A 461 61.62 3.19 15.13
CA VAL A 461 62.90 3.85 15.40
C VAL A 461 63.98 2.78 15.42
N ASP A 462 65.07 3.00 14.71
CA ASP A 462 66.28 2.10 14.63
C ASP A 462 66.06 0.74 13.93
N GLY A 463 65.00 0.55 13.16
CA GLY A 463 64.82 -0.61 12.27
C GLY A 463 64.54 -1.96 12.94
N VAL A 464 64.37 -1.99 14.28
CA VAL A 464 63.99 -3.19 15.01
C VAL A 464 62.53 -3.15 15.40
N PRO A 465 61.69 -3.99 14.78
CA PRO A 465 60.29 -4.08 15.19
C PRO A 465 60.19 -4.73 16.58
N PRO A 466 59.32 -4.25 17.47
CA PRO A 466 59.12 -4.85 18.78
C PRO A 466 58.47 -6.23 18.68
N GLU A 467 58.68 -7.05 19.71
CA GLU A 467 57.95 -8.30 19.88
C GLU A 467 56.45 -8.03 20.01
N ASN A 468 55.60 -8.88 19.40
CA ASN A 468 54.13 -8.79 19.38
C ASN A 468 53.51 -7.70 18.47
N THR A 469 54.06 -7.47 17.30
CA THR A 469 53.47 -6.60 16.29
C THR A 469 52.39 -7.32 15.43
N GLU A 470 51.32 -6.65 15.08
CA GLU A 470 50.27 -7.17 14.15
C GLU A 470 50.74 -7.17 12.69
N ILE A 471 51.77 -6.41 12.34
CA ILE A 471 52.34 -6.32 10.99
C ILE A 471 53.83 -6.62 11.05
N ALA A 472 54.29 -7.57 10.25
CA ALA A 472 55.70 -7.91 10.14
C ALA A 472 56.53 -6.69 9.71
N GLY A 473 57.51 -6.31 10.51
CA GLY A 473 58.37 -5.17 10.23
C GLY A 473 57.81 -3.78 10.58
N ALA A 474 56.67 -3.71 11.29
CA ALA A 474 56.08 -2.46 11.76
C ALA A 474 55.73 -2.56 13.26
N ASP A 475 55.79 -1.45 13.99
CA ASP A 475 55.29 -1.41 15.38
C ASP A 475 53.81 -1.09 15.42
N ALA A 476 52.98 -2.08 15.06
CA ALA A 476 51.51 -2.01 15.10
C ALA A 476 50.99 -2.98 16.15
N ARG A 477 50.33 -2.49 17.18
CA ARG A 477 49.89 -3.28 18.35
C ARG A 477 48.45 -3.05 18.69
N SER A 478 47.75 -4.13 19.07
CA SER A 478 46.48 -4.01 19.79
C SER A 478 46.72 -3.50 21.20
N MET A 479 45.95 -2.50 21.59
CA MET A 479 45.89 -2.07 22.99
C MET A 479 45.14 -3.12 23.81
N ARG A 480 45.53 -3.35 25.06
CA ARG A 480 44.86 -4.33 25.90
C ARG A 480 43.40 -3.90 26.13
N SER A 481 42.50 -4.84 25.99
CA SER A 481 41.09 -4.68 26.37
C SER A 481 40.84 -5.64 27.52
N SER A 482 40.79 -5.11 28.74
CA SER A 482 40.50 -5.88 29.95
C SER A 482 39.23 -5.33 30.58
N GLY A 483 38.20 -6.13 30.65
CA GLY A 483 36.94 -5.75 31.28
C GLY A 483 35.74 -6.46 30.65
N MET A 484 34.71 -6.66 31.47
CA MET A 484 33.42 -7.15 31.02
C MET A 484 32.66 -6.00 30.40
N LEU A 485 31.68 -6.31 29.55
CA LEU A 485 30.72 -5.37 28.99
C LEU A 485 30.05 -4.57 30.11
N ALA A 486 29.83 -3.27 29.90
CA ALA A 486 29.12 -2.44 30.87
C ALA A 486 27.61 -2.71 30.81
N GLY A 487 26.93 -2.73 31.96
CA GLY A 487 25.50 -3.03 32.10
C GLY A 487 25.18 -4.50 32.43
N VAL A 488 26.20 -5.39 32.49
CA VAL A 488 25.97 -6.84 32.74
C VAL A 488 25.95 -7.16 34.22
N LEU A 489 26.93 -6.67 34.99
CA LEU A 489 27.04 -6.93 36.42
C LEU A 489 27.23 -5.61 37.18
N PRO A 490 26.48 -5.38 38.27
CA PRO A 490 26.69 -4.19 39.09
C PRO A 490 28.01 -4.26 39.85
N ASN A 491 28.55 -3.10 40.18
CA ASN A 491 29.81 -2.91 40.92
C ASN A 491 31.03 -3.54 40.22
N GLN A 492 31.01 -3.63 38.91
CA GLN A 492 32.14 -4.07 38.09
C GLN A 492 33.31 -3.11 38.26
N VAL A 493 34.50 -3.68 38.45
CA VAL A 493 35.75 -2.92 38.51
C VAL A 493 36.47 -3.02 37.15
N PHE A 494 36.88 -1.88 36.63
CA PHE A 494 37.62 -1.78 35.38
C PHE A 494 39.08 -1.44 35.67
N GLY A 495 39.99 -2.02 34.91
CA GLY A 495 41.42 -1.71 35.01
C GLY A 495 41.80 -0.48 34.19
N GLU A 496 42.76 0.31 34.67
CA GLU A 496 43.40 1.38 33.90
C GLU A 496 44.72 0.93 33.34
N GLU A 497 44.99 1.30 32.12
CA GLU A 497 46.29 1.12 31.47
C GLU A 497 46.85 2.52 31.11
N ARG A 498 48.20 2.66 31.19
CA ARG A 498 48.90 3.89 30.85
C ARG A 498 49.90 3.63 29.74
N VAL A 499 49.85 4.48 28.73
CA VAL A 499 50.69 4.37 27.55
C VAL A 499 51.36 5.72 27.27
N PRO A 500 52.68 5.80 27.28
CA PRO A 500 53.39 6.98 26.82
C PRO A 500 53.28 7.04 25.28
N LEU A 501 52.78 8.18 24.76
CA LEU A 501 52.72 8.45 23.34
C LEU A 501 54.00 9.14 22.87
N LEU A 502 54.38 8.89 21.62
CA LEU A 502 55.54 9.48 20.96
C LEU A 502 55.12 10.32 19.76
N GLY A 503 55.93 11.28 19.37
CA GLY A 503 55.69 12.02 18.11
C GLY A 503 55.58 11.06 16.92
N GLY A 504 54.56 11.20 16.12
CA GLY A 504 54.24 10.32 15.00
C GLY A 504 53.35 9.13 15.34
N ASP A 505 53.08 8.84 16.62
CA ASP A 505 52.11 7.76 16.99
C ASP A 505 50.73 8.02 16.38
N THR A 506 50.13 6.95 15.92
CA THR A 506 48.74 6.95 15.38
C THR A 506 47.92 5.90 16.14
N LEU A 507 46.87 6.35 16.84
CA LEU A 507 45.92 5.50 17.55
C LEU A 507 44.62 5.49 16.79
N VAL A 508 44.11 4.29 16.46
CA VAL A 508 42.83 4.09 15.75
C VAL A 508 41.89 3.26 16.62
N MET A 509 40.76 3.85 16.98
CA MET A 509 39.67 3.24 17.71
C MET A 509 38.52 2.99 16.73
N PHE A 510 37.78 1.89 16.87
CA PHE A 510 36.73 1.52 15.92
C PHE A 510 35.73 0.57 16.57
N THR A 511 34.49 0.55 16.04
CA THR A 511 33.49 -0.45 16.40
C THR A 511 33.56 -1.65 15.45
N ASP A 512 32.93 -2.76 15.84
CA ASP A 512 33.00 -4.03 15.12
C ASP A 512 32.41 -3.93 13.70
N GLY A 513 31.49 -2.98 13.43
CA GLY A 513 30.96 -2.74 12.09
C GLY A 513 32.03 -2.40 11.04
N MET A 514 33.19 -1.89 11.46
CA MET A 514 34.35 -1.68 10.56
C MET A 514 35.01 -3.02 10.16
N THR A 515 35.14 -3.95 11.09
CA THR A 515 35.79 -5.25 10.87
C THR A 515 34.82 -6.30 10.34
N ASP A 516 33.54 -6.19 10.71
CA ASP A 516 32.47 -7.11 10.30
C ASP A 516 31.86 -6.80 8.93
N ALA A 517 32.26 -5.70 8.27
CA ALA A 517 31.88 -5.38 6.92
C ALA A 517 32.14 -6.55 5.97
N ARG A 518 31.12 -6.93 5.17
CA ARG A 518 31.18 -8.12 4.30
C ARG A 518 31.15 -7.73 2.83
N ASN A 519 31.93 -8.48 2.03
CA ASN A 519 31.85 -8.43 0.57
C ASN A 519 30.72 -9.32 0.04
N PHE A 520 30.54 -9.37 -1.29
CA PHE A 520 29.52 -10.20 -1.94
C PHE A 520 29.72 -11.71 -1.75
N GLU A 521 30.94 -12.14 -1.45
CA GLU A 521 31.27 -13.55 -1.17
C GLU A 521 31.00 -13.91 0.30
N GLY A 522 30.58 -12.93 1.13
CA GLY A 522 30.31 -13.10 2.55
C GLY A 522 31.56 -13.06 3.43
N GLU A 523 32.73 -12.78 2.86
CA GLU A 523 33.94 -12.61 3.63
C GLU A 523 33.90 -11.34 4.47
N ARG A 524 34.39 -11.39 5.71
CA ARG A 524 34.59 -10.21 6.57
C ARG A 524 35.85 -9.44 6.17
N TYR A 525 35.77 -8.11 6.32
CA TYR A 525 36.97 -7.26 6.20
C TYR A 525 38.04 -7.70 7.20
N GLY A 526 37.68 -7.79 8.44
CA GLY A 526 38.46 -8.31 9.53
C GLY A 526 39.55 -7.34 10.01
N ARG A 527 39.99 -7.56 11.25
CA ARG A 527 41.05 -6.76 11.89
C ARG A 527 42.35 -6.75 11.08
N PRO A 528 42.86 -7.87 10.51
CA PRO A 528 44.11 -7.85 9.75
C PRO A 528 44.11 -6.89 8.57
N ARG A 529 42.99 -6.84 7.78
CA ARG A 529 42.87 -5.91 6.65
C ARG A 529 42.77 -4.46 7.15
N LEU A 530 42.04 -4.22 8.27
CA LEU A 530 41.96 -2.90 8.87
C LEU A 530 43.36 -2.40 9.29
N THR A 531 44.10 -3.21 10.03
CA THR A 531 45.47 -2.90 10.48
C THR A 531 46.41 -2.62 9.30
N GLN A 532 46.33 -3.46 8.25
CA GLN A 532 47.14 -3.27 7.03
C GLN A 532 46.77 -1.95 6.33
N SER A 533 45.48 -1.61 6.23
CA SER A 533 45.01 -0.37 5.59
C SER A 533 45.50 0.87 6.34
N VAL A 534 45.49 0.85 7.68
CA VAL A 534 46.02 1.93 8.50
C VAL A 534 47.52 2.09 8.26
N TYR A 535 48.28 0.98 8.31
CA TYR A 535 49.72 0.97 8.08
C TYR A 535 50.10 1.49 6.68
N ASP A 536 49.45 0.98 5.61
CA ASP A 536 49.74 1.37 4.24
C ASP A 536 49.45 2.86 4.02
N THR A 537 48.38 3.38 4.64
CA THR A 537 47.98 4.78 4.50
C THR A 537 48.97 5.70 5.22
N VAL A 538 49.33 5.41 6.45
CA VAL A 538 50.32 6.21 7.22
C VAL A 538 51.71 6.10 6.63
N SER A 539 52.12 4.92 6.14
CA SER A 539 53.42 4.73 5.49
C SER A 539 53.54 5.48 4.16
N ARG A 540 52.47 5.60 3.41
CA ARG A 540 52.40 6.36 2.13
C ARG A 540 52.45 7.87 2.37
N ASP A 541 51.83 8.36 3.40
CA ASP A 541 51.74 9.77 3.77
C ASP A 541 51.92 9.91 5.29
N PRO A 542 53.17 10.01 5.79
CA PRO A 542 53.43 10.17 7.20
C PRO A 542 52.85 11.44 7.83
N ASP A 543 52.53 12.44 7.05
CA ASP A 543 51.95 13.71 7.50
C ASP A 543 50.45 13.80 7.30
N ILE A 544 49.79 12.69 6.90
CA ILE A 544 48.33 12.65 6.70
C ILE A 544 47.60 13.11 7.93
N SER A 545 46.60 13.97 7.79
CA SER A 545 45.76 14.37 8.93
C SER A 545 44.87 13.21 9.41
N ALA A 546 44.56 13.20 10.73
CA ALA A 546 43.67 12.19 11.31
C ALA A 546 42.31 12.12 10.60
N ALA A 547 41.74 13.27 10.18
CA ALA A 547 40.52 13.33 9.43
C ALA A 547 40.62 12.71 8.02
N SER A 548 41.79 12.87 7.35
CA SER A 548 42.05 12.25 6.04
C SER A 548 42.30 10.75 6.17
N LEU A 549 43.04 10.35 7.20
CA LEU A 549 43.26 8.93 7.53
C LEU A 549 41.94 8.18 7.74
N VAL A 550 41.06 8.72 8.57
CA VAL A 550 39.72 8.14 8.81
C VAL A 550 38.93 7.97 7.52
N LYS A 551 38.90 9.01 6.63
CA LYS A 551 38.21 8.93 5.32
C LYS A 551 38.78 7.84 4.43
N GLU A 552 40.13 7.71 4.39
CA GLU A 552 40.79 6.68 3.57
C GLU A 552 40.47 5.27 4.09
N ILE A 553 40.48 5.06 5.40
CA ILE A 553 40.11 3.75 5.97
C ILE A 553 38.66 3.40 5.70
N VAL A 554 37.73 4.33 5.91
CA VAL A 554 36.30 4.13 5.55
C VAL A 554 36.18 3.79 4.07
N TRP A 555 36.93 4.47 3.19
CA TRP A 555 36.92 4.16 1.76
C TRP A 555 37.45 2.76 1.46
N CYS A 556 38.51 2.31 2.13
CA CYS A 556 39.05 0.94 2.01
C CYS A 556 37.99 -0.12 2.39
N VAL A 557 37.31 0.07 3.52
CA VAL A 557 36.22 -0.83 3.96
C VAL A 557 35.09 -0.84 2.94
N ARG A 558 34.62 0.32 2.47
CA ARG A 558 33.56 0.43 1.46
C ARG A 558 33.94 -0.21 0.13
N ARG A 559 35.17 0.02 -0.32
CA ARG A 559 35.70 -0.59 -1.54
C ARG A 559 35.72 -2.11 -1.46
N PHE A 560 36.08 -2.68 -0.30
CA PHE A 560 36.02 -4.12 -0.06
C PHE A 560 34.58 -4.65 -0.05
N ALA A 561 33.68 -3.97 0.64
CA ALA A 561 32.26 -4.36 0.73
C ALA A 561 31.52 -4.21 -0.60
N GLY A 562 31.94 -3.28 -1.47
CA GLY A 562 31.29 -2.99 -2.75
C GLY A 562 29.86 -2.48 -2.58
N LEU A 563 28.88 -3.12 -3.25
CA LEU A 563 27.46 -2.80 -3.13
C LEU A 563 26.73 -3.60 -2.04
N SER A 564 27.44 -4.38 -1.23
CA SER A 564 26.84 -5.07 -0.09
C SER A 564 26.25 -4.07 0.89
N ARG A 565 25.08 -4.40 1.44
CA ARG A 565 24.47 -3.53 2.45
C ARG A 565 25.31 -3.54 3.72
N MET A 566 25.46 -2.38 4.32
CA MET A 566 26.04 -2.23 5.65
C MET A 566 25.16 -3.00 6.65
N THR A 567 25.75 -3.94 7.34
CA THR A 567 25.05 -4.81 8.29
C THR A 567 25.12 -4.29 9.72
N ASP A 568 26.11 -3.44 10.02
CA ASP A 568 26.29 -2.80 11.31
C ASP A 568 26.73 -1.35 11.20
N ASP A 569 26.55 -0.60 12.28
CA ASP A 569 26.99 0.78 12.39
C ASP A 569 28.52 0.85 12.30
N GLN A 570 29.08 1.84 11.63
CA GLN A 570 30.50 1.98 11.42
C GLN A 570 31.01 3.26 12.07
N THR A 571 31.80 3.09 13.13
CA THR A 571 32.45 4.20 13.84
C THR A 571 33.93 4.00 13.84
N ILE A 572 34.68 5.04 13.50
CA ILE A 572 36.14 5.05 13.55
C ILE A 572 36.62 6.42 14.04
N VAL A 573 37.55 6.41 14.96
CA VAL A 573 38.20 7.60 15.53
C VAL A 573 39.70 7.41 15.41
N ALA A 574 40.41 8.43 14.96
CA ALA A 574 41.86 8.45 14.89
C ALA A 574 42.41 9.61 15.73
N LEU A 575 43.50 9.34 16.46
CA LEU A 575 44.32 10.33 17.11
C LEU A 575 45.74 10.18 16.55
N ARG A 576 46.32 11.30 16.12
CA ARG A 576 47.73 11.37 15.72
C ARG A 576 48.49 12.33 16.61
N VAL A 577 49.67 11.90 17.06
CA VAL A 577 50.58 12.76 17.80
C VAL A 577 51.45 13.49 16.78
N LEU A 578 51.37 14.80 16.77
CA LEU A 578 52.21 15.63 15.90
C LEU A 578 53.66 15.61 16.36
N PRO A 579 54.64 15.72 15.44
CA PRO A 579 56.07 15.66 15.75
C PRO A 579 56.53 16.64 16.79
#